data_f05e74ab9bd833e70cf3cd9f52306612
#
_entry.id   f05e74ab9bd833e70cf3cd9f52306612
#
_cell.length_a   1.000
_cell.length_b   1.000
_cell.length_c   1.000
_cell.angle_alpha   90.00
_cell.angle_beta   90.00
_cell.angle_gamma   90.00
#
_symmetry.space_group_name_H-M   'P 1'
#
loop_
_entity.id
_entity.type
_entity.pdbx_description
1 polymer ?
#
loop_
_entity_poly.entity_id
_entity_poly.type
_entity_poly.pdbx_seq_one_letter_code
_entity_poly.pdbx_strand_id
1 'polypeptide(L)'
;MSEYYAVQRSDEYLEHYGVRGMKWGVRKAIEKGNAKRLSRQYAKAQKKLAKLNAKADVGVQKQKAAKYGKLGKSAAGLAVSGGLLMAGGTAAGKHFTNLAKKTFSAAKLNRSRYNEYESHLLGTHEKRFLSAHDKLLKSGASKELRDKLGRDTINNYNKAADTAYELHKKSNQKLKDQFNRQAGIANSGFSAAKVGSSMAGVGLLAAGIAGSKALAAKRRTTAKGHAKAVAKRDAWKKEMNKAFAGTQYANGNPRQGKRRKRRS
;
A
#
# COMPACT_ATOMS: atom_id res chain seq x y z
N MET A 1 23.82 65.98 44.71
CA MET A 1 23.95 66.31 43.26
C MET A 1 24.10 65.11 42.33
N SER A 2 24.42 63.97 42.77
CA SER A 2 24.67 62.78 41.87
C SER A 2 23.41 62.11 41.33
N GLU A 3 22.33 62.07 42.10
CA GLU A 3 21.05 61.42 41.65
C GLU A 3 20.34 62.19 40.57
N TYR A 4 20.40 63.53 40.57
CA TYR A 4 19.75 64.36 39.58
C TYR A 4 20.37 64.20 38.18
N TYR A 5 21.71 64.07 38.13
CA TYR A 5 22.42 63.80 36.89
C TYR A 5 22.15 62.39 36.32
N ALA A 6 21.95 61.40 37.17
CA ALA A 6 21.62 60.06 36.70
C ALA A 6 20.20 59.98 36.12
N VAL A 7 19.24 60.73 36.69
CA VAL A 7 17.87 60.80 36.17
C VAL A 7 17.81 61.57 34.83
N GLN A 8 18.51 62.70 34.73
CA GLN A 8 18.58 63.45 33.46
C GLN A 8 19.27 62.62 32.36
N ARG A 9 20.36 61.95 32.64
CA ARG A 9 21.01 61.06 31.68
C ARG A 9 20.07 59.89 31.26
N SER A 10 19.29 59.39 32.16
CA SER A 10 18.35 58.29 31.83
C SER A 10 17.18 58.84 30.96
N ASP A 11 16.70 60.03 31.21
CA ASP A 11 15.60 60.64 30.45
C ASP A 11 16.04 61.08 29.05
N GLU A 12 17.20 61.75 28.90
CA GLU A 12 17.80 62.02 27.59
C GLU A 12 18.07 60.77 26.79
N TYR A 13 18.56 59.72 27.44
CA TYR A 13 18.83 58.47 26.81
C TYR A 13 17.54 57.78 26.35
N LEU A 14 16.43 57.94 27.11
CA LEU A 14 15.14 57.36 26.80
C LEU A 14 14.39 58.17 25.72
N GLU A 15 14.53 59.50 25.72
CA GLU A 15 13.97 60.39 24.67
C GLU A 15 14.62 60.14 23.30
N HIS A 16 15.91 59.86 23.29
CA HIS A 16 16.64 59.57 22.05
C HIS A 16 16.10 58.35 21.30
N TYR A 17 15.38 57.46 21.97
CA TYR A 17 14.76 56.27 21.42
C TYR A 17 13.22 56.28 21.43
N GLY A 18 12.60 57.36 21.88
CA GLY A 18 11.17 57.64 21.75
C GLY A 18 10.24 56.75 22.60
N VAL A 19 10.73 56.07 23.63
CA VAL A 19 9.88 55.24 24.52
C VAL A 19 10.40 55.33 25.96
N ARG A 20 9.71 56.17 26.81
CA ARG A 20 10.04 56.29 28.22
C ARG A 20 9.92 55.00 28.99
N GLY A 21 10.86 54.77 29.89
CA GLY A 21 10.83 53.59 30.80
C GLY A 21 11.37 52.28 30.28
N MET A 22 11.77 52.20 28.99
CA MET A 22 12.26 50.94 28.44
C MET A 22 13.78 50.82 28.54
N LYS A 23 14.29 49.77 29.20
CA LYS A 23 15.74 49.48 29.26
C LYS A 23 16.32 49.28 27.86
N TRP A 24 17.52 49.79 27.60
CA TRP A 24 18.16 49.77 26.28
C TRP A 24 18.31 48.37 25.68
N GLY A 25 18.58 47.37 26.49
CA GLY A 25 18.66 45.96 26.06
C GLY A 25 17.35 45.42 25.51
N VAL A 26 16.21 45.80 26.10
CA VAL A 26 14.86 45.39 25.65
C VAL A 26 14.52 45.98 24.29
N ARG A 27 14.84 47.26 24.06
CA ARG A 27 14.65 47.90 22.75
C ARG A 27 15.45 47.22 21.65
N LYS A 28 16.74 46.97 21.89
CA LYS A 28 17.61 46.28 20.93
C LYS A 28 17.12 44.90 20.61
N ALA A 29 16.56 44.19 21.60
CA ALA A 29 15.96 42.86 21.40
C ALA A 29 14.68 42.96 20.55
N ILE A 30 13.79 43.96 20.79
CA ILE A 30 12.58 44.19 20.00
C ILE A 30 12.92 44.56 18.56
N GLU A 31 13.86 45.47 18.33
CA GLU A 31 14.31 45.84 16.99
C GLU A 31 14.88 44.66 16.22
N LYS A 32 15.71 43.86 16.89
CA LYS A 32 16.28 42.63 16.30
C LYS A 32 15.18 41.61 16.01
N GLY A 33 14.18 41.48 16.86
CA GLY A 33 13.00 40.63 16.66
C GLY A 33 12.17 41.07 15.47
N ASN A 34 11.90 42.38 15.36
CA ASN A 34 11.18 42.97 14.24
C ASN A 34 11.94 42.82 12.92
N ALA A 35 13.24 43.06 12.89
CA ALA A 35 14.08 42.84 11.71
C ALA A 35 14.04 41.36 11.25
N LYS A 36 14.13 40.43 12.19
CA LYS A 36 14.02 38.97 11.89
C LYS A 36 12.63 38.59 11.36
N ARG A 37 11.58 39.17 11.92
CA ARG A 37 10.18 38.97 11.44
C ARG A 37 10.01 39.51 10.02
N LEU A 38 10.48 40.71 9.76
CA LEU A 38 10.42 41.35 8.44
C LEU A 38 11.17 40.56 7.38
N SER A 39 12.39 40.10 7.71
CA SER A 39 13.21 39.23 6.83
C SER A 39 12.45 37.96 6.46
N ARG A 40 11.81 37.31 7.44
CA ARG A 40 11.02 36.08 7.18
C ARG A 40 9.80 36.36 6.29
N GLN A 41 9.12 37.49 6.50
CA GLN A 41 7.98 37.90 5.67
C GLN A 41 8.42 38.19 4.24
N TYR A 42 9.53 38.89 4.06
CA TYR A 42 10.09 39.16 2.74
C TYR A 42 10.50 37.85 2.01
N ALA A 43 11.18 36.96 2.69
CA ALA A 43 11.54 35.66 2.11
C ALA A 43 10.33 34.82 1.66
N LYS A 44 9.23 34.88 2.44
CA LYS A 44 7.95 34.25 2.05
C LYS A 44 7.35 34.91 0.80
N ALA A 45 7.39 36.23 0.74
CA ALA A 45 6.90 37.02 -0.40
C ALA A 45 7.71 36.72 -1.66
N GLN A 46 9.03 36.66 -1.56
CA GLN A 46 9.93 36.28 -2.65
C GLN A 46 9.66 34.87 -3.16
N LYS A 47 9.47 33.88 -2.27
CA LYS A 47 9.08 32.52 -2.66
C LYS A 47 7.75 32.49 -3.42
N LYS A 48 6.78 33.32 -3.02
CA LYS A 48 5.50 33.42 -3.73
C LYS A 48 5.68 34.07 -5.11
N LEU A 49 6.51 35.10 -5.21
CA LEU A 49 6.85 35.77 -6.48
C LEU A 49 7.54 34.80 -7.44
N ALA A 50 8.52 34.01 -6.97
CA ALA A 50 9.20 32.99 -7.77
C ALA A 50 8.23 31.94 -8.31
N LYS A 51 7.24 31.51 -7.49
CA LYS A 51 6.18 30.58 -7.95
C LYS A 51 5.28 31.23 -9.01
N LEU A 52 4.97 32.52 -8.92
CA LEU A 52 4.16 33.23 -9.91
C LEU A 52 4.95 33.47 -11.20
N ASN A 53 6.24 33.79 -11.14
CA ASN A 53 7.14 33.88 -12.28
C ASN A 53 7.16 32.55 -13.05
N ALA A 54 7.38 31.43 -12.35
CA ALA A 54 7.37 30.12 -12.97
C ALA A 54 5.99 29.74 -13.58
N LYS A 55 4.87 30.27 -13.06
CA LYS A 55 3.54 30.09 -13.68
C LYS A 55 3.31 30.96 -14.89
N ALA A 56 3.96 32.12 -14.98
CA ALA A 56 3.90 33.04 -16.12
C ALA A 56 4.90 32.67 -17.22
N ASP A 57 5.90 31.83 -16.94
CA ASP A 57 6.87 31.38 -17.91
C ASP A 57 6.29 30.25 -18.78
N VAL A 58 6.10 30.50 -20.05
CA VAL A 58 5.55 29.55 -21.02
C VAL A 58 6.45 28.35 -21.23
N GLY A 59 7.78 28.54 -21.27
CA GLY A 59 8.76 27.45 -21.42
C GLY A 59 8.67 26.48 -20.23
N VAL A 60 8.69 26.99 -19.00
CA VAL A 60 8.54 26.19 -17.78
C VAL A 60 7.19 25.45 -17.76
N GLN A 61 6.11 26.09 -18.24
CA GLN A 61 4.79 25.43 -18.28
C GLN A 61 4.74 24.32 -19.37
N LYS A 62 5.35 24.51 -20.53
CA LYS A 62 5.49 23.45 -21.57
C LYS A 62 6.25 22.23 -21.02
N GLN A 63 7.39 22.47 -20.36
CA GLN A 63 8.19 21.39 -19.75
C GLN A 63 7.38 20.65 -18.66
N LYS A 64 6.66 21.36 -17.82
CA LYS A 64 5.77 20.76 -16.79
C LYS A 64 4.66 19.93 -17.44
N ALA A 65 4.01 20.45 -18.48
CA ALA A 65 2.97 19.71 -19.20
C ALA A 65 3.50 18.39 -19.78
N ALA A 66 4.68 18.42 -20.42
CA ALA A 66 5.33 17.24 -20.95
C ALA A 66 5.71 16.23 -19.84
N LYS A 67 6.33 16.71 -18.74
CA LYS A 67 6.72 15.86 -17.60
C LYS A 67 5.51 15.17 -16.97
N TYR A 68 4.47 15.91 -16.64
CA TYR A 68 3.26 15.33 -16.05
C TYR A 68 2.48 14.48 -17.04
N GLY A 69 2.52 14.78 -18.33
CA GLY A 69 1.94 13.95 -19.37
C GLY A 69 2.62 12.57 -19.44
N LYS A 70 3.95 12.52 -19.40
CA LYS A 70 4.71 11.25 -19.33
C LYS A 70 4.37 10.45 -18.07
N LEU A 71 4.37 11.11 -16.89
CA LEU A 71 3.99 10.48 -15.63
C LEU A 71 2.56 9.93 -15.63
N GLY A 72 1.62 10.67 -16.22
CA GLY A 72 0.24 10.21 -16.37
C GLY A 72 0.12 8.96 -17.24
N LYS A 73 0.85 8.88 -18.34
CA LYS A 73 0.89 7.69 -19.21
C LYS A 73 1.47 6.47 -18.48
N SER A 74 2.59 6.64 -17.77
CA SER A 74 3.19 5.55 -16.98
C SER A 74 2.25 5.07 -15.88
N ALA A 75 1.58 5.97 -15.17
CA ALA A 75 0.62 5.63 -14.12
C ALA A 75 -0.63 4.93 -14.67
N ALA A 76 -1.11 5.33 -15.86
CA ALA A 76 -2.18 4.64 -16.57
C ALA A 76 -1.77 3.21 -16.96
N GLY A 77 -0.52 3.02 -17.41
CA GLY A 77 0.03 1.69 -17.67
C GLY A 77 0.00 0.79 -16.43
N LEU A 78 0.38 1.32 -15.26
CA LEU A 78 0.28 0.59 -14.00
C LEU A 78 -1.17 0.22 -13.63
N ALA A 79 -2.13 1.10 -13.90
CA ALA A 79 -3.53 0.83 -13.66
C ALA A 79 -4.05 -0.33 -14.54
N VAL A 80 -3.69 -0.35 -15.82
CA VAL A 80 -4.05 -1.42 -16.74
C VAL A 80 -3.41 -2.74 -16.34
N SER A 81 -2.10 -2.75 -16.05
CA SER A 81 -1.38 -3.96 -15.61
C SER A 81 -1.96 -4.52 -14.31
N GLY A 82 -2.28 -3.65 -13.36
CA GLY A 82 -2.94 -4.03 -12.11
C GLY A 82 -4.32 -4.62 -12.33
N GLY A 83 -5.11 -4.05 -13.24
CA GLY A 83 -6.43 -4.56 -13.62
C GLY A 83 -6.36 -5.96 -14.25
N LEU A 84 -5.40 -6.19 -15.14
CA LEU A 84 -5.17 -7.51 -15.75
C LEU A 84 -4.76 -8.55 -14.71
N LEU A 85 -3.86 -8.18 -13.79
CA LEU A 85 -3.42 -9.05 -12.70
C LEU A 85 -4.58 -9.40 -11.75
N MET A 86 -5.43 -8.43 -11.46
CA MET A 86 -6.65 -8.64 -10.65
C MET A 86 -7.62 -9.61 -11.33
N ALA A 87 -7.93 -9.38 -12.60
CA ALA A 87 -8.87 -10.21 -13.35
C ALA A 87 -8.34 -11.65 -13.50
N GLY A 88 -7.09 -11.81 -13.94
CA GLY A 88 -6.44 -13.11 -14.11
C GLY A 88 -6.30 -13.87 -12.79
N GLY A 89 -5.87 -13.19 -11.73
CA GLY A 89 -5.74 -13.77 -10.39
C GLY A 89 -7.09 -14.22 -9.81
N THR A 90 -8.15 -13.44 -10.00
CA THR A 90 -9.50 -13.80 -9.57
C THR A 90 -10.04 -15.00 -10.33
N ALA A 91 -9.87 -15.04 -11.65
CA ALA A 91 -10.30 -16.16 -12.49
C ALA A 91 -9.59 -17.46 -12.11
N ALA A 92 -8.26 -17.42 -11.97
CA ALA A 92 -7.46 -18.55 -11.52
C ALA A 92 -7.88 -19.01 -10.12
N GLY A 93 -8.03 -18.10 -9.17
CA GLY A 93 -8.48 -18.40 -7.82
C GLY A 93 -9.81 -19.14 -7.78
N LYS A 94 -10.81 -18.65 -8.50
CA LYS A 94 -12.13 -19.31 -8.60
C LYS A 94 -12.06 -20.69 -9.26
N HIS A 95 -11.33 -20.80 -10.37
CA HIS A 95 -11.17 -22.07 -11.08
C HIS A 95 -10.57 -23.15 -10.18
N PHE A 96 -9.43 -22.86 -9.54
CA PHE A 96 -8.76 -23.83 -8.67
C PHE A 96 -9.51 -24.11 -7.36
N THR A 97 -10.28 -23.15 -6.84
CA THR A 97 -11.20 -23.40 -5.73
C THR A 97 -12.27 -24.43 -6.12
N ASN A 98 -12.84 -24.33 -7.31
CA ASN A 98 -13.84 -25.28 -7.80
C ASN A 98 -13.23 -26.68 -8.02
N LEU A 99 -11.98 -26.76 -8.53
CA LEU A 99 -11.27 -28.02 -8.65
C LEU A 99 -11.00 -28.65 -7.27
N ALA A 100 -10.56 -27.85 -6.30
CA ALA A 100 -10.34 -28.32 -4.93
C ALA A 100 -11.62 -28.89 -4.29
N LYS A 101 -12.77 -28.22 -4.49
CA LYS A 101 -14.09 -28.74 -4.05
C LYS A 101 -14.42 -30.10 -4.68
N LYS A 102 -14.19 -30.26 -5.99
CA LYS A 102 -14.40 -31.53 -6.69
C LYS A 102 -13.49 -32.63 -6.12
N THR A 103 -12.22 -32.33 -5.89
CA THR A 103 -11.26 -33.27 -5.31
C THR A 103 -11.66 -33.67 -3.88
N PHE A 104 -12.12 -32.73 -3.07
CA PHE A 104 -12.66 -33.01 -1.73
C PHE A 104 -13.90 -33.93 -1.79
N SER A 105 -14.81 -33.67 -2.70
CA SER A 105 -15.99 -34.54 -2.90
C SER A 105 -15.59 -35.94 -3.34
N ALA A 106 -14.58 -36.08 -4.22
CA ALA A 106 -14.03 -37.38 -4.62
C ALA A 106 -13.40 -38.12 -3.45
N ALA A 107 -12.69 -37.43 -2.56
CA ALA A 107 -12.12 -38.05 -1.35
C ALA A 107 -13.21 -38.56 -0.40
N LYS A 108 -14.30 -37.81 -0.23
CA LYS A 108 -15.47 -38.21 0.56
C LYS A 108 -16.13 -39.48 -0.03
N LEU A 109 -16.33 -39.51 -1.34
CA LEU A 109 -16.89 -40.67 -2.03
C LEU A 109 -15.96 -41.90 -1.93
N ASN A 110 -14.64 -41.71 -2.06
CA ASN A 110 -13.68 -42.80 -1.91
C ASN A 110 -13.75 -43.44 -0.51
N ARG A 111 -13.94 -42.61 0.53
CA ARG A 111 -14.12 -43.11 1.91
C ARG A 111 -15.43 -43.90 2.07
N SER A 112 -16.52 -43.39 1.49
CA SER A 112 -17.82 -44.10 1.53
C SER A 112 -17.71 -45.50 0.86
N ARG A 113 -17.10 -45.56 -0.33
CA ARG A 113 -16.89 -46.81 -1.07
C ARG A 113 -15.99 -47.80 -0.32
N TYR A 114 -14.97 -47.29 0.40
CA TYR A 114 -14.14 -48.14 1.23
C TYR A 114 -14.93 -48.77 2.37
N ASN A 115 -15.74 -47.98 3.08
CA ASN A 115 -16.58 -48.53 4.16
C ASN A 115 -17.60 -49.55 3.66
N GLU A 116 -18.21 -49.32 2.51
CA GLU A 116 -19.14 -50.26 1.87
C GLU A 116 -18.43 -51.56 1.48
N TYR A 117 -17.21 -51.47 0.91
CA TYR A 117 -16.40 -52.62 0.56
C TYR A 117 -15.99 -53.44 1.80
N GLU A 118 -15.53 -52.78 2.86
CA GLU A 118 -15.16 -53.42 4.12
C GLU A 118 -16.34 -54.18 4.73
N SER A 119 -17.53 -53.57 4.77
CA SER A 119 -18.76 -54.23 5.24
C SER A 119 -19.14 -55.44 4.39
N HIS A 120 -19.02 -55.33 3.07
CA HIS A 120 -19.29 -56.44 2.15
C HIS A 120 -18.26 -57.55 2.30
N LEU A 121 -16.98 -57.22 2.47
CA LEU A 121 -15.90 -58.20 2.68
C LEU A 121 -16.15 -59.02 3.94
N LEU A 122 -16.47 -58.35 5.06
CA LEU A 122 -16.79 -59.01 6.33
C LEU A 122 -17.98 -59.97 6.17
N GLY A 123 -19.09 -59.50 5.62
CA GLY A 123 -20.29 -60.32 5.42
C GLY A 123 -20.07 -61.51 4.47
N THR A 124 -19.19 -61.36 3.49
CA THR A 124 -18.84 -62.46 2.57
C THR A 124 -18.00 -63.51 3.27
N HIS A 125 -16.99 -63.14 4.05
CA HIS A 125 -16.17 -64.09 4.83
C HIS A 125 -16.98 -64.79 5.92
N GLU A 126 -17.85 -64.07 6.60
CA GLU A 126 -18.76 -64.64 7.62
C GLU A 126 -19.69 -65.73 7.00
N LYS A 127 -20.37 -65.42 5.89
CA LYS A 127 -21.22 -66.38 5.19
C LYS A 127 -20.46 -67.63 4.75
N ARG A 128 -19.26 -67.47 4.20
CA ARG A 128 -18.39 -68.61 3.78
C ARG A 128 -18.00 -69.46 4.97
N PHE A 129 -17.60 -68.82 6.07
CA PHE A 129 -17.23 -69.48 7.30
C PHE A 129 -18.41 -70.30 7.85
N LEU A 130 -19.58 -69.67 8.03
CA LEU A 130 -20.76 -70.33 8.56
C LEU A 130 -21.16 -71.55 7.70
N SER A 131 -21.18 -71.38 6.37
CA SER A 131 -21.49 -72.48 5.46
C SER A 131 -20.48 -73.65 5.54
N ALA A 132 -19.20 -73.37 5.60
CA ALA A 132 -18.14 -74.41 5.71
C ALA A 132 -18.13 -75.02 7.09
N HIS A 133 -18.32 -74.30 8.14
CA HIS A 133 -18.42 -74.80 9.51
C HIS A 133 -19.61 -75.74 9.69
N ASP A 134 -20.78 -75.37 9.13
CA ASP A 134 -21.98 -76.23 9.19
C ASP A 134 -21.81 -77.52 8.44
N LYS A 135 -21.11 -77.57 7.29
CA LYS A 135 -20.73 -78.75 6.57
C LYS A 135 -19.80 -79.65 7.40
N LEU A 136 -18.80 -79.04 8.10
CA LEU A 136 -17.87 -79.81 8.95
C LEU A 136 -18.57 -80.41 10.17
N LEU A 137 -19.54 -79.70 10.75
CA LEU A 137 -20.39 -80.25 11.82
C LEU A 137 -21.20 -81.42 11.38
N LYS A 138 -21.89 -81.34 10.24
CA LYS A 138 -22.72 -82.44 9.67
C LYS A 138 -21.90 -83.65 9.29
N SER A 139 -20.64 -83.45 8.91
CA SER A 139 -19.74 -84.58 8.56
C SER A 139 -19.02 -85.24 9.76
N GLY A 140 -19.29 -84.74 11.00
CA GLY A 140 -18.63 -85.28 12.19
C GLY A 140 -17.14 -84.90 12.31
N ALA A 141 -16.68 -83.83 11.62
CA ALA A 141 -15.28 -83.46 11.59
C ALA A 141 -14.75 -83.08 12.97
N SER A 142 -13.46 -83.34 13.23
CA SER A 142 -12.81 -83.12 14.51
C SER A 142 -12.87 -81.59 14.90
N LYS A 143 -12.79 -81.28 16.19
CA LYS A 143 -12.73 -79.93 16.70
C LYS A 143 -11.55 -79.20 16.11
N GLU A 144 -10.39 -79.86 15.99
CA GLU A 144 -9.18 -79.20 15.45
C GLU A 144 -9.36 -78.73 14.01
N LEU A 145 -10.08 -79.52 13.15
CA LEU A 145 -10.38 -79.08 11.79
C LEU A 145 -11.30 -77.89 11.70
N ARG A 146 -12.28 -77.80 12.60
CA ARG A 146 -13.18 -76.63 12.73
C ARG A 146 -12.41 -75.40 13.19
N ASP A 147 -11.54 -75.56 14.19
CA ASP A 147 -10.71 -74.45 14.71
C ASP A 147 -9.72 -73.95 13.64
N LYS A 148 -9.17 -74.90 12.81
CA LYS A 148 -8.33 -74.54 11.68
C LYS A 148 -9.10 -73.72 10.64
N LEU A 149 -10.32 -74.09 10.29
CA LEU A 149 -11.17 -73.35 9.37
C LEU A 149 -11.40 -71.92 9.90
N GLY A 150 -11.65 -71.75 11.22
CA GLY A 150 -11.79 -70.46 11.85
C GLY A 150 -10.56 -69.57 11.69
N ARG A 151 -9.38 -70.11 12.03
CA ARG A 151 -8.11 -69.41 11.87
C ARG A 151 -7.82 -69.01 10.43
N ASP A 152 -8.03 -69.92 9.47
CA ASP A 152 -7.77 -69.70 8.06
C ASP A 152 -8.71 -68.62 7.50
N THR A 153 -9.99 -68.58 7.93
CA THR A 153 -10.97 -67.59 7.52
C THR A 153 -10.59 -66.21 8.05
N ILE A 154 -10.19 -66.11 9.33
CA ILE A 154 -9.74 -64.82 9.92
C ILE A 154 -8.47 -64.31 9.22
N ASN A 155 -7.50 -65.19 8.98
CA ASN A 155 -6.28 -64.82 8.29
C ASN A 155 -6.54 -64.31 6.85
N ASN A 156 -7.43 -64.98 6.12
CA ASN A 156 -7.80 -64.56 4.77
C ASN A 156 -8.56 -63.26 4.77
N TYR A 157 -9.47 -63.03 5.74
CA TYR A 157 -10.14 -61.74 5.93
C TYR A 157 -9.13 -60.63 6.21
N ASN A 158 -8.23 -60.82 7.20
CA ASN A 158 -7.23 -59.82 7.57
C ASN A 158 -6.35 -59.45 6.36
N LYS A 159 -5.85 -60.42 5.59
CA LYS A 159 -5.06 -60.15 4.37
C LYS A 159 -5.84 -59.30 3.36
N ALA A 160 -7.11 -59.63 3.13
CA ALA A 160 -7.94 -58.89 2.19
C ALA A 160 -8.26 -57.45 2.71
N ALA A 161 -8.54 -57.33 4.00
CA ALA A 161 -8.79 -56.03 4.66
C ALA A 161 -7.54 -55.12 4.63
N ASP A 162 -6.36 -55.69 4.95
CA ASP A 162 -5.08 -54.94 4.90
C ASP A 162 -4.78 -54.45 3.47
N THR A 163 -4.99 -55.33 2.47
CA THR A 163 -4.79 -54.95 1.08
C THR A 163 -5.72 -53.79 0.67
N ALA A 164 -6.99 -53.91 1.02
CA ALA A 164 -7.99 -52.86 0.73
C ALA A 164 -7.66 -51.55 1.45
N TYR A 165 -7.23 -51.66 2.71
CA TYR A 165 -6.81 -50.47 3.49
C TYR A 165 -5.63 -49.73 2.87
N GLU A 166 -4.58 -50.45 2.47
CA GLU A 166 -3.40 -49.84 1.83
C GLU A 166 -3.74 -49.22 0.48
N LEU A 167 -4.63 -49.79 -0.32
CA LEU A 167 -5.10 -49.21 -1.57
C LEU A 167 -5.91 -47.92 -1.29
N HIS A 168 -6.80 -47.94 -0.30
CA HIS A 168 -7.57 -46.79 0.12
C HIS A 168 -6.68 -45.67 0.63
N LYS A 169 -5.71 -45.95 1.48
CA LYS A 169 -4.72 -45.05 2.02
C LYS A 169 -3.92 -44.34 0.92
N LYS A 170 -3.39 -45.12 -0.05
CA LYS A 170 -2.67 -44.59 -1.21
C LYS A 170 -3.56 -43.65 -2.07
N SER A 171 -4.81 -44.07 -2.32
CA SER A 171 -5.77 -43.23 -3.06
C SER A 171 -6.08 -41.93 -2.34
N ASN A 172 -6.34 -41.98 -1.04
CA ASN A 172 -6.61 -40.78 -0.22
C ASN A 172 -5.41 -39.84 -0.15
N GLN A 173 -4.19 -40.37 -0.06
CA GLN A 173 -2.99 -39.55 -0.09
C GLN A 173 -2.87 -38.78 -1.40
N LYS A 174 -3.08 -39.45 -2.55
CA LYS A 174 -3.10 -38.78 -3.86
C LYS A 174 -4.13 -37.66 -3.94
N LEU A 175 -5.35 -37.91 -3.47
CA LEU A 175 -6.42 -36.89 -3.45
C LEU A 175 -6.08 -35.73 -2.52
N LYS A 176 -5.49 -36.00 -1.36
CA LYS A 176 -5.02 -34.98 -0.41
C LYS A 176 -3.94 -34.09 -1.03
N ASP A 177 -2.96 -34.70 -1.69
CA ASP A 177 -1.88 -33.95 -2.34
C ASP A 177 -2.42 -33.08 -3.49
N GLN A 178 -3.34 -33.63 -4.29
CA GLN A 178 -4.01 -32.88 -5.35
C GLN A 178 -4.84 -31.70 -4.78
N PHE A 179 -5.60 -31.91 -3.71
CA PHE A 179 -6.34 -30.86 -3.04
C PHE A 179 -5.43 -29.74 -2.54
N ASN A 180 -4.34 -30.10 -1.87
CA ASN A 180 -3.37 -29.12 -1.34
C ASN A 180 -2.74 -28.28 -2.46
N ARG A 181 -2.37 -28.90 -3.58
CA ARG A 181 -1.84 -28.18 -4.76
C ARG A 181 -2.88 -27.21 -5.33
N GLN A 182 -4.11 -27.64 -5.52
CA GLN A 182 -5.20 -26.83 -6.06
C GLN A 182 -5.54 -25.67 -5.11
N ALA A 183 -5.61 -25.91 -3.82
CA ALA A 183 -5.84 -24.87 -2.81
C ALA A 183 -4.70 -23.85 -2.76
N GLY A 184 -3.44 -24.30 -2.87
CA GLY A 184 -2.27 -23.45 -2.95
C GLY A 184 -2.32 -22.51 -4.16
N ILE A 185 -2.64 -23.02 -5.35
CA ILE A 185 -2.78 -22.22 -6.58
C ILE A 185 -3.96 -21.24 -6.46
N ALA A 186 -5.09 -21.66 -5.88
CA ALA A 186 -6.22 -20.78 -5.64
C ALA A 186 -5.84 -19.59 -4.75
N ASN A 187 -5.17 -19.83 -3.65
CA ASN A 187 -4.69 -18.80 -2.72
C ASN A 187 -3.70 -17.85 -3.38
N SER A 188 -2.78 -18.36 -4.19
CA SER A 188 -1.83 -17.55 -4.96
C SER A 188 -2.56 -16.65 -5.97
N GLY A 189 -3.59 -17.17 -6.64
CA GLY A 189 -4.44 -16.40 -7.55
C GLY A 189 -5.15 -15.25 -6.84
N PHE A 190 -5.77 -15.49 -5.69
CA PHE A 190 -6.42 -14.44 -4.91
C PHE A 190 -5.43 -13.41 -4.35
N SER A 191 -4.23 -13.83 -3.95
CA SER A 191 -3.17 -12.92 -3.52
C SER A 191 -2.72 -12.02 -4.68
N ALA A 192 -2.52 -12.56 -5.87
CA ALA A 192 -2.21 -11.79 -7.07
C ALA A 192 -3.32 -10.80 -7.43
N ALA A 193 -4.59 -11.20 -7.32
CA ALA A 193 -5.73 -10.31 -7.53
C ALA A 193 -5.74 -9.14 -6.54
N LYS A 194 -5.43 -9.37 -5.27
CA LYS A 194 -5.33 -8.33 -4.24
C LYS A 194 -4.21 -7.33 -4.55
N VAL A 195 -3.04 -7.81 -4.94
CA VAL A 195 -1.93 -6.94 -5.38
C VAL A 195 -2.32 -6.15 -6.62
N GLY A 196 -2.93 -6.81 -7.60
CA GLY A 196 -3.40 -6.17 -8.83
C GLY A 196 -4.40 -5.05 -8.58
N SER A 197 -5.35 -5.23 -7.66
CA SER A 197 -6.32 -4.19 -7.28
C SER A 197 -5.65 -2.97 -6.64
N SER A 198 -4.67 -3.17 -5.78
CA SER A 198 -3.90 -2.09 -5.16
C SER A 198 -3.09 -1.31 -6.20
N MET A 199 -2.42 -2.00 -7.12
CA MET A 199 -1.68 -1.38 -8.23
C MET A 199 -2.60 -0.58 -9.15
N ALA A 200 -3.76 -1.11 -9.51
CA ALA A 200 -4.75 -0.42 -10.33
C ALA A 200 -5.24 0.85 -9.64
N GLY A 201 -5.58 0.79 -8.36
CA GLY A 201 -6.02 1.95 -7.58
C GLY A 201 -4.97 3.06 -7.51
N VAL A 202 -3.73 2.72 -7.16
CA VAL A 202 -2.61 3.68 -7.12
C VAL A 202 -2.33 4.26 -8.50
N GLY A 203 -2.35 3.43 -9.55
CA GLY A 203 -2.15 3.86 -10.93
C GLY A 203 -3.21 4.87 -11.38
N LEU A 204 -4.49 4.63 -11.10
CA LEU A 204 -5.59 5.55 -11.44
C LEU A 204 -5.47 6.88 -10.70
N LEU A 205 -5.20 6.86 -9.40
CA LEU A 205 -5.01 8.08 -8.61
C LEU A 205 -3.82 8.90 -9.11
N ALA A 206 -2.69 8.25 -9.36
CA ALA A 206 -1.50 8.92 -9.87
C ALA A 206 -1.72 9.49 -11.29
N ALA A 207 -2.41 8.76 -12.16
CA ALA A 207 -2.76 9.23 -13.51
C ALA A 207 -3.70 10.45 -13.44
N GLY A 208 -4.70 10.44 -12.57
CA GLY A 208 -5.62 11.55 -12.34
C GLY A 208 -4.90 12.82 -11.86
N ILE A 209 -4.02 12.69 -10.86
CA ILE A 209 -3.21 13.82 -10.35
C ILE A 209 -2.24 14.34 -11.42
N ALA A 210 -1.56 13.46 -12.13
CA ALA A 210 -0.62 13.87 -13.19
C ALA A 210 -1.36 14.52 -14.36
N GLY A 211 -2.49 13.96 -14.79
CA GLY A 211 -3.33 14.49 -15.84
C GLY A 211 -3.86 15.89 -15.52
N SER A 212 -4.38 16.11 -14.31
CA SER A 212 -4.86 17.43 -13.86
C SER A 212 -3.75 18.48 -13.84
N LYS A 213 -2.54 18.10 -13.37
CA LYS A 213 -1.37 19.00 -13.38
C LYS A 213 -0.88 19.30 -14.80
N ALA A 214 -0.88 18.31 -15.69
CA ALA A 214 -0.54 18.50 -17.10
C ALA A 214 -1.52 19.45 -17.78
N LEU A 215 -2.82 19.23 -17.59
CA LEU A 215 -3.88 20.10 -18.14
C LEU A 215 -3.77 21.54 -17.62
N ALA A 216 -3.56 21.72 -16.32
CA ALA A 216 -3.36 23.03 -15.71
C ALA A 216 -2.12 23.74 -16.27
N ALA A 217 -1.02 23.03 -16.52
CA ALA A 217 0.17 23.59 -17.16
C ALA A 217 -0.11 23.95 -18.63
N LYS A 218 -0.77 23.07 -19.39
CA LYS A 218 -1.17 23.34 -20.78
C LYS A 218 -2.10 24.55 -20.90
N ARG A 219 -3.08 24.71 -20.01
CA ARG A 219 -3.96 25.89 -19.99
C ARG A 219 -3.19 27.21 -19.81
N ARG A 220 -2.08 27.20 -19.05
CA ARG A 220 -1.24 28.40 -18.86
C ARG A 220 -0.37 28.74 -20.05
N THR A 221 -0.19 27.83 -21.01
CA THR A 221 0.51 28.12 -22.26
C THR A 221 -0.38 28.75 -23.32
N THR A 222 -1.71 28.77 -23.14
CA THR A 222 -2.63 29.49 -24.04
C THR A 222 -2.50 30.99 -23.81
N ALA A 223 -2.76 31.80 -24.85
CA ALA A 223 -2.68 33.26 -24.75
C ALA A 223 -3.49 33.83 -23.57
N LYS A 224 -4.76 33.40 -23.40
CA LYS A 224 -5.62 33.82 -22.30
C LYS A 224 -5.08 33.34 -20.93
N GLY A 225 -4.58 32.11 -20.83
CA GLY A 225 -4.02 31.56 -19.60
C GLY A 225 -2.71 32.22 -19.21
N HIS A 226 -1.85 32.53 -20.17
CA HIS A 226 -0.61 33.27 -19.99
C HIS A 226 -0.89 34.69 -19.49
N ALA A 227 -1.76 35.46 -20.18
CA ALA A 227 -2.15 36.81 -19.79
C ALA A 227 -2.67 36.89 -18.33
N LYS A 228 -3.53 35.92 -17.94
CA LYS A 228 -4.01 35.78 -16.56
C LYS A 228 -2.88 35.51 -15.55
N ALA A 229 -1.90 34.68 -15.89
CA ALA A 229 -0.76 34.38 -15.03
C ALA A 229 0.16 35.58 -14.86
N VAL A 230 0.42 36.35 -15.94
CA VAL A 230 1.20 37.57 -15.94
C VAL A 230 0.50 38.65 -15.09
N ALA A 231 -0.78 38.90 -15.31
CA ALA A 231 -1.55 39.88 -14.52
C ALA A 231 -1.50 39.56 -13.01
N LYS A 232 -1.64 38.28 -12.64
CA LYS A 232 -1.55 37.86 -11.25
C LYS A 232 -0.14 38.04 -10.65
N ARG A 233 0.90 37.81 -11.43
CA ARG A 233 2.29 38.08 -11.04
C ARG A 233 2.52 39.56 -10.80
N ASP A 234 2.05 40.42 -11.71
CA ASP A 234 2.28 41.87 -11.65
C ASP A 234 1.48 42.51 -10.54
N ALA A 235 0.25 42.07 -10.29
CA ALA A 235 -0.52 42.49 -9.11
C ALA A 235 0.22 42.13 -7.82
N TRP A 236 0.72 40.89 -7.69
CA TRP A 236 1.50 40.51 -6.51
C TRP A 236 2.80 41.30 -6.36
N LYS A 237 3.47 41.61 -7.45
CA LYS A 237 4.68 42.47 -7.45
C LYS A 237 4.36 43.89 -6.92
N LYS A 238 3.22 44.47 -7.33
CA LYS A 238 2.74 45.75 -6.81
C LYS A 238 2.45 45.68 -5.31
N GLU A 239 1.71 44.66 -4.85
CA GLU A 239 1.43 44.46 -3.43
C GLU A 239 2.71 44.30 -2.60
N MET A 240 3.66 43.51 -3.09
CA MET A 240 4.94 43.29 -2.42
C MET A 240 5.73 44.61 -2.31
N ASN A 241 5.80 45.36 -3.39
CA ASN A 241 6.51 46.67 -3.36
C ASN A 241 5.83 47.65 -2.39
N LYS A 242 4.49 47.68 -2.32
CA LYS A 242 3.76 48.48 -1.35
C LYS A 242 4.02 48.03 0.10
N ALA A 243 3.97 46.74 0.35
CA ALA A 243 4.14 46.19 1.70
C ALA A 243 5.55 46.37 2.26
N PHE A 244 6.55 46.46 1.39
CA PHE A 244 7.95 46.63 1.80
C PHE A 244 8.49 48.05 1.49
N ALA A 245 7.63 48.97 1.06
CA ALA A 245 8.00 50.37 0.89
C ALA A 245 8.55 50.98 2.21
N GLY A 246 9.61 51.75 2.15
CA GLY A 246 10.27 52.33 3.33
C GLY A 246 11.13 51.36 4.15
N THR A 247 11.15 50.05 3.82
CA THR A 247 12.02 49.07 4.47
C THR A 247 13.32 48.86 3.70
N GLN A 248 14.30 48.22 4.33
CA GLN A 248 15.56 47.83 3.66
C GLN A 248 15.35 46.93 2.43
N TYR A 249 14.15 46.41 2.21
CA TYR A 249 13.74 45.56 1.09
C TYR A 249 12.99 46.30 -0.01
N ALA A 250 12.87 47.61 0.06
CA ALA A 250 12.02 48.45 -0.80
C ALA A 250 12.30 48.28 -2.30
N ASN A 251 13.44 47.93 -2.78
CA ASN A 251 13.75 47.82 -4.19
C ASN A 251 14.13 46.37 -4.62
N GLY A 252 13.64 45.37 -3.92
CA GLY A 252 13.88 43.98 -4.28
C GLY A 252 15.29 43.46 -3.95
N ASN A 253 16.21 44.34 -3.59
CA ASN A 253 17.56 43.99 -3.15
C ASN A 253 17.70 44.24 -1.66
N PRO A 254 17.93 43.25 -0.81
CA PRO A 254 18.37 43.51 0.54
C PRO A 254 19.69 44.27 0.41
N ARG A 255 19.73 45.54 0.78
CA ARG A 255 20.99 46.24 0.92
C ARG A 255 21.84 45.38 1.84
N GLN A 256 22.82 44.70 1.28
CA GLN A 256 23.89 44.05 2.07
C GLN A 256 24.42 45.19 2.95
N GLY A 257 24.07 45.12 4.25
CA GLY A 257 24.58 46.09 5.19
C GLY A 257 26.08 46.12 5.01
N LYS A 258 26.62 47.30 4.55
CA LYS A 258 28.05 47.51 4.48
C LYS A 258 28.59 47.11 5.85
N ARG A 259 29.25 45.94 5.91
CA ARG A 259 30.06 45.56 7.03
C ARG A 259 31.03 46.73 7.23
N ARG A 260 30.73 47.62 8.17
CA ARG A 260 31.68 48.60 8.65
C ARG A 260 32.89 47.76 9.11
N LYS A 261 33.92 47.70 8.25
CA LYS A 261 35.22 47.27 8.69
C LYS A 261 35.54 48.07 9.93
N ARG A 262 35.50 47.44 11.09
CA ARG A 262 36.14 47.98 12.28
C ARG A 262 37.61 48.13 11.89
N ARG A 263 38.04 49.36 11.67
CA ARG A 263 39.45 49.70 11.72
C ARG A 263 39.92 49.41 13.15
N SER A 264 40.76 48.43 13.29
CA SER A 264 41.61 48.24 14.45
C SER A 264 42.54 49.41 14.59
#